data_8f8082227b225e79f4cedc8856140e00
#
_entry.id   8f8082227b225e79f4cedc8856140e00
#
_cell.length_a   1.000
_cell.length_b   1.000
_cell.length_c   1.000
_cell.angle_alpha   90.00
_cell.angle_beta   90.00
_cell.angle_gamma   90.00
#
_symmetry.space_group_name_H-M   'P 1'
#
loop_
_entity.id
_entity.type
_entity.pdbx_description
1 polymer ?
#
loop_
_entity_poly.entity_id
_entity_poly.type
_entity_poly.pdbx_seq_one_letter_code
_entity_poly.pdbx_strand_id
1 'polypeptide(L)'
;KKALDVSSISWKEINELYQRADPTDWQFKFRKGEIIPKEAYVESFNDVGRIRHRFNKTAVYQYLQDGATMVYNRIDNEPFVDSIAKQIAQFAQAQTVVSGYLAFGSSPSYRNHWDTRDVFAVQLIGKKHWTVSAPNFDMPLYMQQAKDMPHITPPTTVDMEVILEAGDILYIPRGWWHNPMPMNCETFHLAIGTFPPNGYNYMEWLMKKIPDIQSIRQNFIDWEHDQKNIDNAAQAVTEMMKNQENYQAFIQDFLGNQRVNTAFNMQIFGNLDNDRLPENSTIKLNSLDNRTIKQGYIIANGIKTNLDNDSQTILQWIADKHSVKLTQLYEFCQNQNINLEKVEKLVFDLTMIDVLECLTDER
;
A
#
# COMPACT_ATOMS: atom_id res chain seq x y z
N LYS A 1 -1.44 1.39 20.93
CA LYS A 1 -1.59 2.77 21.46
C LYS A 1 -0.31 3.55 21.25
N LYS A 2 -0.41 4.81 20.74
CA LYS A 2 0.72 5.75 20.51
C LYS A 2 1.86 5.12 19.70
N ALA A 3 1.53 4.41 18.65
CA ALA A 3 2.48 3.70 17.79
C ALA A 3 3.14 4.62 16.73
N LEU A 4 2.55 5.78 16.48
CA LEU A 4 3.02 6.79 15.53
C LEU A 4 3.18 8.14 16.21
N ASP A 5 4.31 8.82 15.96
CA ASP A 5 4.45 10.23 16.29
C ASP A 5 3.69 11.08 15.26
N VAL A 6 2.66 11.76 15.73
CA VAL A 6 1.80 12.62 14.90
C VAL A 6 2.00 14.10 15.21
N SER A 7 3.04 14.46 15.94
CA SER A 7 3.29 15.86 16.39
C SER A 7 3.47 16.84 15.22
N SER A 8 3.94 16.36 14.07
CA SER A 8 4.09 17.15 12.84
C SER A 8 2.83 17.20 11.97
N ILE A 9 1.76 16.47 12.33
CA ILE A 9 0.52 16.39 11.54
C ILE A 9 -0.53 17.27 12.21
N SER A 10 -0.92 18.33 11.54
CA SER A 10 -1.89 19.31 12.01
C SER A 10 -3.03 19.48 10.99
N TRP A 11 -3.98 20.33 11.31
CA TRP A 11 -5.03 20.74 10.38
C TRP A 11 -4.48 21.40 9.10
N LYS A 12 -3.28 21.96 9.13
CA LYS A 12 -2.64 22.52 7.95
C LYS A 12 -2.42 21.44 6.91
N GLU A 13 -1.76 20.33 7.26
CA GLU A 13 -1.47 19.21 6.37
C GLU A 13 -2.76 18.60 5.81
N ILE A 14 -3.80 18.44 6.66
CA ILE A 14 -5.08 17.89 6.22
C ILE A 14 -5.82 18.85 5.28
N ASN A 15 -5.84 20.15 5.55
CA ASN A 15 -6.45 21.12 4.65
C ASN A 15 -5.74 21.18 3.30
N GLU A 16 -4.40 21.13 3.29
CA GLU A 16 -3.60 21.11 2.09
C GLU A 16 -3.82 19.85 1.26
N LEU A 17 -3.94 18.67 1.89
CA LEU A 17 -4.29 17.40 1.24
C LEU A 17 -5.60 17.56 0.44
N TYR A 18 -6.66 18.04 1.09
CA TYR A 18 -7.96 18.20 0.44
C TYR A 18 -7.99 19.36 -0.56
N GLN A 19 -7.18 20.37 -0.38
CA GLN A 19 -7.08 21.51 -1.32
C GLN A 19 -6.40 21.09 -2.63
N ARG A 20 -5.48 20.12 -2.60
CA ARG A 20 -4.82 19.56 -3.79
C ARG A 20 -5.63 18.47 -4.48
N ALA A 21 -6.62 17.89 -3.80
CA ALA A 21 -7.45 16.84 -4.36
C ALA A 21 -8.26 17.31 -5.57
N ASP A 22 -8.37 16.45 -6.59
CA ASP A 22 -9.30 16.68 -7.69
C ASP A 22 -10.74 16.40 -7.24
N PRO A 23 -11.61 17.41 -7.16
CA PRO A 23 -12.98 17.22 -6.70
C PRO A 23 -13.82 16.36 -7.65
N THR A 24 -13.39 16.21 -8.91
CA THR A 24 -14.10 15.39 -9.91
C THR A 24 -13.74 13.91 -9.83
N ASP A 25 -12.63 13.58 -9.17
CA ASP A 25 -12.19 12.20 -9.04
C ASP A 25 -13.25 11.35 -8.33
N TRP A 26 -13.58 10.20 -8.94
CA TRP A 26 -14.54 9.23 -8.39
C TRP A 26 -14.12 8.69 -7.01
N GLN A 27 -12.86 8.77 -6.67
CA GLN A 27 -12.29 8.34 -5.40
C GLN A 27 -12.64 9.28 -4.24
N PHE A 28 -12.93 10.54 -4.56
CA PHE A 28 -13.37 11.54 -3.58
C PHE A 28 -14.90 11.55 -3.46
N LYS A 29 -15.43 11.47 -2.24
CA LYS A 29 -16.87 11.47 -1.99
C LYS A 29 -17.24 11.94 -0.58
N PHE A 30 -18.45 12.47 -0.45
CA PHE A 30 -19.11 12.67 0.83
C PHE A 30 -20.14 11.58 1.09
N ARG A 31 -20.24 11.16 2.35
CA ARG A 31 -21.24 10.18 2.80
C ARG A 31 -21.91 10.63 4.09
N LYS A 32 -23.24 10.44 4.13
CA LYS A 32 -24.07 10.54 5.34
C LYS A 32 -25.08 9.38 5.30
N GLY A 33 -24.59 8.19 5.65
CA GLY A 33 -25.29 6.93 5.35
C GLY A 33 -25.20 6.56 3.88
N GLU A 34 -25.68 7.41 2.97
CA GLU A 34 -25.59 7.27 1.53
C GLU A 34 -24.52 8.21 0.93
N ILE A 35 -24.18 7.98 -0.35
CA ILE A 35 -23.28 8.86 -1.10
C ILE A 35 -24.03 10.14 -1.45
N ILE A 36 -23.45 11.29 -1.14
CA ILE A 36 -23.94 12.60 -1.56
C ILE A 36 -23.48 12.85 -3.00
N PRO A 37 -24.39 13.21 -3.93
CA PRO A 37 -24.03 13.50 -5.31
C PRO A 37 -22.98 14.61 -5.42
N LYS A 38 -22.03 14.48 -6.36
CA LYS A 38 -20.92 15.43 -6.53
C LYS A 38 -21.40 16.86 -6.83
N GLU A 39 -22.45 16.99 -7.58
CA GLU A 39 -23.04 18.26 -7.97
C GLU A 39 -23.51 19.10 -6.77
N ALA A 40 -23.69 18.46 -5.61
CA ALA A 40 -24.08 19.12 -4.38
C ALA A 40 -22.94 19.86 -3.68
N TYR A 41 -21.67 19.51 -3.97
CA TYR A 41 -20.49 20.09 -3.32
C TYR A 41 -19.34 20.41 -4.29
N VAL A 42 -19.51 20.16 -5.59
CA VAL A 42 -18.56 20.51 -6.66
C VAL A 42 -19.24 21.48 -7.60
N GLU A 43 -18.60 22.59 -7.91
CA GLU A 43 -19.10 23.56 -8.87
C GLU A 43 -18.20 23.69 -10.08
N SER A 44 -18.81 23.93 -11.24
CA SER A 44 -18.11 24.23 -12.47
C SER A 44 -17.93 25.74 -12.64
N PHE A 45 -16.80 26.16 -13.15
CA PHE A 45 -16.55 27.57 -13.51
C PHE A 45 -15.77 27.69 -14.81
N ASN A 46 -15.87 28.84 -15.45
CA ASN A 46 -15.09 29.13 -16.65
C ASN A 46 -13.75 29.76 -16.26
N ASP A 47 -12.67 29.10 -16.63
CA ASP A 47 -11.30 29.55 -16.44
C ASP A 47 -10.65 29.77 -17.81
N VAL A 48 -10.63 31.02 -18.27
CA VAL A 48 -10.02 31.42 -19.55
C VAL A 48 -10.46 30.54 -20.73
N GLY A 49 -11.79 30.38 -20.89
CA GLY A 49 -12.40 29.57 -21.96
C GLY A 49 -12.40 28.08 -21.76
N ARG A 50 -12.01 27.60 -20.57
CA ARG A 50 -12.07 26.18 -20.19
C ARG A 50 -13.00 25.98 -19.00
N ILE A 51 -13.81 24.93 -19.04
CA ILE A 51 -14.61 24.52 -17.87
C ILE A 51 -13.67 23.80 -16.90
N ARG A 52 -13.62 24.29 -15.67
CA ARG A 52 -12.93 23.68 -14.54
C ARG A 52 -13.89 23.40 -13.41
N HIS A 53 -13.45 22.60 -12.46
CA HIS A 53 -14.22 22.21 -11.29
C HIS A 53 -13.46 22.57 -10.01
N ARG A 54 -14.21 22.91 -8.98
CA ARG A 54 -13.67 23.15 -7.63
C ARG A 54 -14.70 22.76 -6.58
N PHE A 55 -14.26 22.58 -5.35
CA PHE A 55 -15.15 22.44 -4.23
C PHE A 55 -15.94 23.73 -4.00
N ASN A 56 -17.26 23.60 -3.86
CA ASN A 56 -18.08 24.63 -3.25
C ASN A 56 -17.85 24.62 -1.74
N LYS A 57 -16.96 25.48 -1.26
CA LYS A 57 -16.54 25.49 0.16
C LYS A 57 -17.70 25.60 1.12
N THR A 58 -18.71 26.43 0.80
CA THR A 58 -19.90 26.60 1.66
C THR A 58 -20.65 25.27 1.81
N ALA A 59 -20.90 24.57 0.71
CA ALA A 59 -21.57 23.27 0.74
C ALA A 59 -20.71 22.21 1.48
N VAL A 60 -19.40 22.19 1.25
CA VAL A 60 -18.47 21.31 1.97
C VAL A 60 -18.58 21.51 3.48
N TYR A 61 -18.53 22.77 3.94
CA TYR A 61 -18.62 23.08 5.38
C TYR A 61 -19.98 22.73 5.97
N GLN A 62 -21.07 22.98 5.24
CA GLN A 62 -22.41 22.60 5.67
C GLN A 62 -22.55 21.08 5.82
N TYR A 63 -22.08 20.29 4.86
CA TYR A 63 -22.13 18.83 4.96
C TYR A 63 -21.29 18.30 6.12
N LEU A 64 -20.11 18.87 6.39
CA LEU A 64 -19.30 18.50 7.55
C LEU A 64 -20.01 18.85 8.88
N GLN A 65 -20.60 20.04 8.97
CA GLN A 65 -21.40 20.47 10.14
C GLN A 65 -22.63 19.58 10.33
N ASP A 66 -23.24 19.11 9.25
CA ASP A 66 -24.37 18.18 9.26
C ASP A 66 -23.94 16.72 9.59
N GLY A 67 -22.68 16.48 9.87
CA GLY A 67 -22.13 15.18 10.28
C GLY A 67 -21.80 14.24 9.14
N ALA A 68 -21.73 14.72 7.91
CA ALA A 68 -21.22 13.90 6.80
C ALA A 68 -19.72 13.61 6.95
N THR A 69 -19.29 12.47 6.42
CA THR A 69 -17.87 12.10 6.34
C THR A 69 -17.35 12.38 4.92
N MET A 70 -16.24 13.09 4.87
CA MET A 70 -15.46 13.30 3.66
C MET A 70 -14.47 12.16 3.49
N VAL A 71 -14.60 11.42 2.39
CA VAL A 71 -13.81 10.22 2.09
C VAL A 71 -12.95 10.48 0.87
N TYR A 72 -11.65 10.27 1.00
CA TYR A 72 -10.71 10.31 -0.10
C TYR A 72 -9.99 8.95 -0.21
N ASN A 73 -10.37 8.15 -1.20
CA ASN A 73 -9.75 6.85 -1.45
C ASN A 73 -8.51 7.03 -2.34
N ARG A 74 -7.55 6.10 -2.23
CA ARG A 74 -6.32 6.07 -3.01
C ARG A 74 -5.61 7.42 -2.99
N ILE A 75 -5.29 7.90 -1.78
CA ILE A 75 -4.45 9.07 -1.62
C ILE A 75 -3.05 8.71 -2.09
N ASP A 76 -2.62 9.36 -3.16
CA ASP A 76 -1.29 9.18 -3.75
C ASP A 76 -0.58 10.54 -3.82
N ASN A 77 0.75 10.53 -3.80
CA ASN A 77 1.60 11.73 -3.94
C ASN A 77 1.43 12.78 -2.81
N GLU A 78 1.09 12.33 -1.62
CA GLU A 78 1.01 13.16 -0.42
C GLU A 78 2.13 12.77 0.56
N PRO A 79 3.19 13.58 0.71
CA PRO A 79 4.43 13.15 1.38
C PRO A 79 4.25 12.58 2.78
N PHE A 80 3.37 13.18 3.62
CA PHE A 80 3.13 12.66 4.97
C PHE A 80 2.36 11.34 4.96
N VAL A 81 1.41 11.16 4.02
CA VAL A 81 0.64 9.92 3.84
C VAL A 81 1.54 8.81 3.33
N ASP A 82 2.34 9.12 2.31
CA ASP A 82 3.27 8.17 1.69
C ASP A 82 4.32 7.69 2.70
N SER A 83 4.81 8.57 3.58
CA SER A 83 5.74 8.21 4.65
C SER A 83 5.17 7.18 5.62
N ILE A 84 3.90 7.34 6.03
CA ILE A 84 3.21 6.40 6.92
C ILE A 84 2.91 5.09 6.18
N ALA A 85 2.38 5.18 4.96
CA ALA A 85 2.04 4.03 4.14
C ALA A 85 3.26 3.13 3.86
N LYS A 86 4.41 3.73 3.59
CA LYS A 86 5.67 3.04 3.34
C LYS A 86 6.16 2.25 4.55
N GLN A 87 6.08 2.81 5.75
CA GLN A 87 6.43 2.09 6.98
C GLN A 87 5.53 0.86 7.16
N ILE A 88 4.22 0.99 6.90
CA ILE A 88 3.28 -0.14 6.96
C ILE A 88 3.55 -1.15 5.84
N ALA A 89 3.84 -0.71 4.61
CA ALA A 89 4.19 -1.58 3.50
C ALA A 89 5.41 -2.45 3.82
N GLN A 90 6.46 -1.85 4.39
CA GLN A 90 7.66 -2.55 4.81
C GLN A 90 7.40 -3.52 5.98
N PHE A 91 6.60 -3.11 6.97
CA PHE A 91 6.21 -3.99 8.09
C PHE A 91 5.38 -5.18 7.63
N ALA A 92 4.39 -4.95 6.76
CA ALA A 92 3.49 -5.99 6.25
C ALA A 92 4.09 -6.80 5.09
N GLN A 93 5.23 -6.38 4.54
CA GLN A 93 5.81 -6.90 3.30
C GLN A 93 4.77 -6.98 2.16
N ALA A 94 4.00 -5.91 2.00
CA ALA A 94 2.88 -5.87 1.07
C ALA A 94 2.65 -4.44 0.55
N GLN A 95 2.17 -4.33 -0.68
CA GLN A 95 1.71 -3.07 -1.23
C GLN A 95 0.56 -2.50 -0.39
N THR A 96 0.52 -1.18 -0.28
CA THR A 96 -0.53 -0.45 0.45
C THR A 96 -1.41 0.37 -0.49
N VAL A 97 -2.66 0.57 -0.06
CA VAL A 97 -3.57 1.57 -0.62
C VAL A 97 -4.17 2.35 0.53
N VAL A 98 -4.10 3.67 0.46
CA VAL A 98 -4.50 4.56 1.56
C VAL A 98 -5.82 5.24 1.25
N SER A 99 -6.71 5.29 2.24
CA SER A 99 -7.95 6.09 2.21
C SER A 99 -8.03 6.97 3.45
N GLY A 100 -8.39 8.24 3.28
CA GLY A 100 -8.58 9.21 4.36
C GLY A 100 -10.06 9.42 4.68
N TYR A 101 -10.37 9.54 5.96
CA TYR A 101 -11.72 9.72 6.46
C TYR A 101 -11.78 10.89 7.45
N LEU A 102 -12.43 11.97 7.04
CA LEU A 102 -12.61 13.19 7.81
C LEU A 102 -14.06 13.34 8.24
N ALA A 103 -14.31 13.54 9.53
CA ALA A 103 -15.65 13.78 10.07
C ALA A 103 -15.61 14.69 11.31
N PHE A 104 -16.75 15.35 11.61
CA PHE A 104 -16.95 16.20 12.79
C PHE A 104 -18.18 15.77 13.61
N GLY A 105 -19.09 15.02 13.00
CA GLY A 105 -20.33 14.58 13.61
C GLY A 105 -20.23 13.24 14.34
N SER A 106 -21.39 12.57 14.46
CA SER A 106 -21.52 11.23 15.06
C SER A 106 -22.13 10.19 14.11
N SER A 107 -22.39 10.57 12.84
CA SER A 107 -22.97 9.65 11.86
C SER A 107 -21.88 8.78 11.22
N PRO A 108 -22.08 7.46 11.10
CA PRO A 108 -21.13 6.59 10.42
C PRO A 108 -21.13 6.86 8.91
N SER A 109 -19.94 6.81 8.29
CA SER A 109 -19.80 6.89 6.84
C SER A 109 -20.21 5.58 6.14
N TYR A 110 -19.83 4.48 6.75
CA TYR A 110 -20.18 3.12 6.36
C TYR A 110 -20.85 2.42 7.54
N ARG A 111 -21.75 1.50 7.24
CA ARG A 111 -22.33 0.61 8.25
C ARG A 111 -21.30 -0.46 8.63
N ASN A 112 -21.65 -1.32 9.56
CA ASN A 112 -20.83 -2.48 9.91
C ASN A 112 -20.55 -3.32 8.66
N HIS A 113 -19.27 -3.59 8.36
CA HIS A 113 -18.82 -4.30 7.15
C HIS A 113 -17.47 -4.97 7.41
N TRP A 114 -17.04 -5.83 6.49
CA TRP A 114 -15.66 -6.31 6.42
C TRP A 114 -14.98 -5.74 5.18
N ASP A 115 -13.65 -5.69 5.23
CA ASP A 115 -12.80 -5.44 4.07
C ASP A 115 -12.20 -6.75 3.54
N THR A 116 -11.88 -6.75 2.23
CA THR A 116 -11.24 -7.88 1.53
C THR A 116 -9.71 -7.83 1.60
N ARG A 117 -9.17 -6.99 2.47
CA ARG A 117 -7.75 -6.74 2.73
C ARG A 117 -7.53 -6.50 4.21
N ASP A 118 -6.32 -6.74 4.66
CA ASP A 118 -5.93 -6.32 6.00
C ASP A 118 -5.86 -4.79 6.04
N VAL A 119 -6.32 -4.18 7.13
CA VAL A 119 -6.38 -2.73 7.29
C VAL A 119 -5.65 -2.29 8.54
N PHE A 120 -4.79 -1.29 8.40
CA PHE A 120 -4.25 -0.52 9.49
C PHE A 120 -5.01 0.81 9.58
N ALA A 121 -5.87 0.95 10.57
CA ALA A 121 -6.55 2.22 10.85
C ALA A 121 -5.62 3.09 11.71
N VAL A 122 -5.09 4.16 11.12
CA VAL A 122 -4.12 5.08 11.73
C VAL A 122 -4.83 6.37 12.09
N GLN A 123 -5.05 6.62 13.39
CA GLN A 123 -5.70 7.83 13.86
C GLN A 123 -4.70 8.99 13.90
N LEU A 124 -4.95 10.05 13.14
CA LEU A 124 -4.04 11.19 13.02
C LEU A 124 -4.52 12.42 13.81
N ILE A 125 -5.81 12.74 13.76
CA ILE A 125 -6.40 13.88 14.47
C ILE A 125 -7.63 13.42 15.22
N GLY A 126 -7.80 13.91 16.48
CA GLY A 126 -8.96 13.65 17.30
C GLY A 126 -9.08 12.18 17.71
N LYS A 127 -10.31 11.71 17.82
CA LYS A 127 -10.61 10.34 18.29
C LYS A 127 -11.78 9.72 17.53
N LYS A 128 -11.81 8.40 17.51
CA LYS A 128 -12.87 7.61 16.86
C LYS A 128 -13.13 6.31 17.62
N HIS A 129 -14.40 6.00 17.82
CA HIS A 129 -14.83 4.75 18.43
C HIS A 129 -14.89 3.63 17.38
N TRP A 130 -14.41 2.45 17.72
CA TRP A 130 -14.41 1.28 16.87
C TRP A 130 -14.98 0.08 17.60
N THR A 131 -15.89 -0.63 16.94
CA THR A 131 -16.28 -1.99 17.31
C THR A 131 -15.79 -2.95 16.26
N VAL A 132 -15.26 -4.09 16.70
CA VAL A 132 -14.71 -5.14 15.83
C VAL A 132 -15.29 -6.47 16.25
N SER A 133 -15.71 -7.29 15.29
CA SER A 133 -16.28 -8.62 15.53
C SER A 133 -15.58 -9.66 14.64
N ALA A 134 -15.47 -10.87 15.17
CA ALA A 134 -14.88 -11.99 14.45
C ALA A 134 -15.63 -12.29 13.14
N PRO A 135 -14.94 -12.77 12.11
CA PRO A 135 -15.54 -13.05 10.81
C PRO A 135 -16.51 -14.23 10.90
N ASN A 136 -17.57 -14.18 10.11
CA ASN A 136 -18.43 -15.32 9.77
C ASN A 136 -18.31 -15.69 8.28
N PHE A 137 -17.35 -15.04 7.60
CA PHE A 137 -16.85 -15.35 6.28
C PHE A 137 -15.33 -15.08 6.27
N ASP A 138 -14.56 -16.17 6.44
CA ASP A 138 -13.12 -16.07 6.65
C ASP A 138 -12.35 -15.73 5.36
N MET A 139 -11.30 -14.90 5.52
CA MET A 139 -10.30 -14.64 4.50
C MET A 139 -10.87 -14.27 3.11
N PRO A 140 -11.83 -13.32 3.00
CA PRO A 140 -12.45 -12.97 1.73
C PRO A 140 -11.41 -12.50 0.70
N LEU A 141 -11.57 -12.92 -0.55
CA LEU A 141 -10.79 -12.43 -1.68
C LEU A 141 -11.32 -11.08 -2.17
N TYR A 142 -10.51 -10.37 -2.97
CA TYR A 142 -10.81 -8.99 -3.41
C TYR A 142 -12.17 -8.83 -4.12
N MET A 143 -12.68 -9.89 -4.76
CA MET A 143 -14.00 -9.89 -5.41
C MET A 143 -15.16 -10.20 -4.44
N GLN A 144 -14.90 -10.58 -3.20
CA GLN A 144 -15.89 -11.01 -2.21
C GLN A 144 -16.18 -9.89 -1.20
N GLN A 145 -16.67 -8.75 -1.68
CA GLN A 145 -16.90 -7.57 -0.85
C GLN A 145 -18.20 -7.69 -0.04
N ALA A 146 -18.22 -7.17 1.17
CA ALA A 146 -19.40 -7.19 2.07
C ALA A 146 -20.67 -6.66 1.41
N LYS A 147 -20.57 -5.60 0.59
CA LYS A 147 -21.70 -5.01 -0.15
C LYS A 147 -22.30 -5.94 -1.21
N ASP A 148 -21.53 -6.87 -1.75
CA ASP A 148 -21.93 -7.81 -2.80
C ASP A 148 -22.45 -9.14 -2.21
N MET A 149 -22.37 -9.30 -0.87
CA MET A 149 -22.76 -10.50 -0.12
C MET A 149 -23.78 -10.15 1.00
N PRO A 150 -24.92 -9.52 0.68
CA PRO A 150 -25.86 -9.01 1.69
C PRO A 150 -26.55 -10.10 2.52
N HIS A 151 -26.45 -11.37 2.11
CA HIS A 151 -26.93 -12.52 2.85
C HIS A 151 -26.06 -12.87 4.07
N ILE A 152 -24.83 -12.37 4.13
CA ILE A 152 -23.93 -12.52 5.26
C ILE A 152 -24.09 -11.28 6.15
N THR A 153 -24.72 -11.47 7.30
CA THR A 153 -25.05 -10.39 8.24
C THR A 153 -23.99 -10.25 9.34
N PRO A 154 -23.82 -9.05 9.90
CA PRO A 154 -22.88 -8.84 11.00
C PRO A 154 -23.16 -9.76 12.20
N PRO A 155 -22.13 -10.28 12.88
CA PRO A 155 -22.30 -10.96 14.16
C PRO A 155 -22.96 -10.07 15.21
N THR A 156 -23.67 -10.67 16.15
CA THR A 156 -24.26 -9.96 17.30
C THR A 156 -23.27 -9.70 18.42
N THR A 157 -22.19 -10.49 18.46
CA THR A 157 -21.12 -10.36 19.46
C THR A 157 -20.08 -9.37 18.98
N VAL A 158 -19.70 -8.47 19.87
CA VAL A 158 -18.55 -7.56 19.67
C VAL A 158 -17.36 -8.13 20.44
N ASP A 159 -16.28 -8.44 19.73
CA ASP A 159 -15.07 -9.03 20.31
C ASP A 159 -14.10 -7.96 20.83
N MET A 160 -14.11 -6.78 20.23
CA MET A 160 -13.30 -5.64 20.64
C MET A 160 -14.08 -4.34 20.50
N GLU A 161 -13.99 -3.51 21.54
CA GLU A 161 -14.48 -2.15 21.56
C GLU A 161 -13.36 -1.22 22.01
N VAL A 162 -13.01 -0.21 21.21
CA VAL A 162 -11.88 0.67 21.50
C VAL A 162 -12.09 2.08 20.95
N ILE A 163 -11.59 3.07 21.68
CA ILE A 163 -11.44 4.44 21.18
C ILE A 163 -9.99 4.58 20.71
N LEU A 164 -9.81 4.93 19.45
CA LEU A 164 -8.51 5.33 18.90
C LEU A 164 -8.36 6.84 19.10
N GLU A 165 -7.20 7.25 19.60
CA GLU A 165 -6.76 8.64 19.72
C GLU A 165 -5.58 8.89 18.77
N ALA A 166 -5.31 10.17 18.49
CA ALA A 166 -4.19 10.56 17.61
C ALA A 166 -2.88 9.84 17.99
N GLY A 167 -2.24 9.18 17.01
CA GLY A 167 -1.06 8.33 17.16
C GLY A 167 -1.35 6.85 17.41
N ASP A 168 -2.62 6.46 17.61
CA ASP A 168 -2.99 5.04 17.72
C ASP A 168 -3.12 4.37 16.35
N ILE A 169 -2.77 3.09 16.30
CA ILE A 169 -2.98 2.22 15.14
C ILE A 169 -3.80 1.00 15.58
N LEU A 170 -4.85 0.68 14.82
CA LEU A 170 -5.63 -0.54 14.96
C LEU A 170 -5.43 -1.41 13.72
N TYR A 171 -4.94 -2.63 13.90
CA TYR A 171 -4.89 -3.62 12.87
C TYR A 171 -6.18 -4.45 12.83
N ILE A 172 -6.78 -4.56 11.66
CA ILE A 172 -8.01 -5.32 11.41
C ILE A 172 -7.71 -6.32 10.29
N PRO A 173 -7.69 -7.63 10.59
CA PRO A 173 -7.50 -8.65 9.56
C PRO A 173 -8.66 -8.63 8.56
N ARG A 174 -8.41 -9.01 7.32
CA ARG A 174 -9.45 -9.11 6.30
C ARG A 174 -10.57 -10.07 6.73
N GLY A 175 -11.81 -9.70 6.43
CA GLY A 175 -12.99 -10.45 6.83
C GLY A 175 -13.53 -10.11 8.21
N TRP A 176 -12.75 -9.44 9.06
CA TRP A 176 -13.24 -8.99 10.35
C TRP A 176 -14.23 -7.84 10.19
N TRP A 177 -15.39 -7.99 10.81
CA TRP A 177 -16.41 -6.96 10.83
C TRP A 177 -15.96 -5.77 11.66
N HIS A 178 -16.21 -4.57 11.15
CA HIS A 178 -15.86 -3.37 11.88
C HIS A 178 -16.84 -2.22 11.60
N ASN A 179 -16.99 -1.37 12.60
CA ASN A 179 -17.86 -0.20 12.53
C ASN A 179 -17.16 1.01 13.18
N PRO A 180 -16.51 1.88 12.39
CA PRO A 180 -15.91 3.12 12.86
C PRO A 180 -16.97 4.21 13.05
N MET A 181 -17.13 4.67 14.29
CA MET A 181 -18.12 5.68 14.68
C MET A 181 -17.43 6.98 15.11
N PRO A 182 -17.65 8.11 14.40
CA PRO A 182 -17.23 9.42 14.89
C PRO A 182 -17.93 9.76 16.21
N MET A 183 -17.27 10.55 17.07
CA MET A 183 -17.71 10.80 18.45
C MET A 183 -18.19 12.25 18.68
N ASN A 184 -18.82 12.84 17.68
CA ASN A 184 -19.27 14.23 17.69
C ASN A 184 -18.15 15.24 18.01
N CYS A 185 -16.98 14.95 17.49
CA CYS A 185 -15.80 15.79 17.53
C CYS A 185 -15.01 15.60 16.24
N GLU A 186 -14.07 16.50 16.00
CA GLU A 186 -13.15 16.39 14.87
C GLU A 186 -12.40 15.06 14.88
N THR A 187 -12.30 14.43 13.74
CA THR A 187 -11.55 13.19 13.61
C THR A 187 -11.04 12.99 12.17
N PHE A 188 -9.76 12.67 12.06
CA PHE A 188 -9.18 12.24 10.79
C PHE A 188 -8.34 10.98 10.99
N HIS A 189 -8.62 9.95 10.21
CA HIS A 189 -7.82 8.74 10.20
C HIS A 189 -7.54 8.29 8.77
N LEU A 190 -6.41 7.60 8.59
CA LEU A 190 -6.10 6.84 7.39
C LEU A 190 -6.50 5.37 7.60
N ALA A 191 -7.15 4.78 6.61
CA ALA A 191 -7.28 3.34 6.48
C ALA A 191 -6.28 2.87 5.43
N ILE A 192 -5.24 2.19 5.87
CA ILE A 192 -4.16 1.69 5.03
C ILE A 192 -4.37 0.21 4.82
N GLY A 193 -4.91 -0.13 3.65
CA GLY A 193 -5.13 -1.50 3.24
C GLY A 193 -3.85 -2.12 2.70
N THR A 194 -3.54 -3.35 3.12
CA THR A 194 -2.37 -4.11 2.65
C THR A 194 -2.80 -5.33 1.84
N PHE A 195 -1.98 -5.70 0.85
CA PHE A 195 -2.27 -6.77 -0.11
C PHE A 195 -1.15 -7.81 -0.11
N PRO A 196 -1.02 -8.62 0.96
CA PRO A 196 -0.05 -9.71 1.00
C PRO A 196 -0.41 -10.79 -0.01
N PRO A 197 0.59 -11.55 -0.52
CA PRO A 197 0.34 -12.67 -1.43
C PRO A 197 -0.51 -13.75 -0.77
N ASN A 198 -1.42 -14.34 -1.52
CA ASN A 198 -2.28 -15.43 -1.04
C ASN A 198 -2.38 -16.58 -2.05
N GLY A 199 -3.06 -17.66 -1.66
CA GLY A 199 -3.19 -18.86 -2.49
C GLY A 199 -3.87 -18.60 -3.84
N TYR A 200 -4.84 -17.66 -3.90
CA TYR A 200 -5.47 -17.27 -5.15
C TYR A 200 -4.47 -16.60 -6.10
N ASN A 201 -3.66 -15.66 -5.59
CA ASN A 201 -2.61 -15.01 -6.40
C ASN A 201 -1.58 -16.03 -6.90
N TYR A 202 -1.23 -17.03 -6.07
CA TYR A 202 -0.33 -18.10 -6.49
C TYR A 202 -0.93 -18.93 -7.61
N MET A 203 -2.21 -19.28 -7.52
CA MET A 203 -2.91 -19.98 -8.59
C MET A 203 -2.97 -19.17 -9.89
N GLU A 204 -3.31 -17.86 -9.82
CA GLU A 204 -3.28 -16.98 -11.00
C GLU A 204 -1.90 -16.91 -11.64
N TRP A 205 -0.83 -16.91 -10.84
CA TRP A 205 0.54 -16.94 -11.34
C TRP A 205 0.89 -18.27 -12.01
N LEU A 206 0.49 -19.39 -11.43
CA LEU A 206 0.67 -20.73 -12.00
C LEU A 206 -0.10 -20.90 -13.31
N MET A 207 -1.28 -20.30 -13.44
CA MET A 207 -2.11 -20.35 -14.66
C MET A 207 -1.34 -19.88 -15.90
N LYS A 208 -0.34 -19.01 -15.75
CA LYS A 208 0.53 -18.57 -16.88
C LYS A 208 1.47 -19.68 -17.36
N LYS A 209 1.75 -20.69 -16.54
CA LYS A 209 2.63 -21.83 -16.85
C LYS A 209 1.87 -23.10 -17.26
N ILE A 210 0.58 -23.17 -16.91
CA ILE A 210 -0.29 -24.32 -17.22
C ILE A 210 -0.38 -24.65 -18.73
N PRO A 211 -0.36 -23.69 -19.67
CA PRO A 211 -0.40 -24.01 -21.11
C PRO A 211 0.74 -24.92 -21.61
N ASP A 212 1.83 -25.04 -20.86
CA ASP A 212 2.94 -25.93 -21.25
C ASP A 212 2.65 -27.40 -20.93
N ILE A 213 1.61 -27.71 -20.17
CA ILE A 213 1.23 -29.07 -19.76
C ILE A 213 0.37 -29.72 -20.85
N GLN A 214 0.81 -30.86 -21.36
CA GLN A 214 0.14 -31.55 -22.47
C GLN A 214 -1.32 -31.95 -22.11
N SER A 215 -1.55 -32.49 -20.91
CA SER A 215 -2.88 -32.93 -20.48
C SER A 215 -3.87 -31.77 -20.39
N ILE A 216 -3.41 -30.55 -20.12
CA ILE A 216 -4.25 -29.33 -20.10
C ILE A 216 -4.65 -28.90 -21.52
N ARG A 217 -3.85 -29.22 -22.54
CA ARG A 217 -4.11 -28.86 -23.95
C ARG A 217 -4.95 -29.85 -24.71
N GLN A 218 -5.27 -31.01 -24.10
CA GLN A 218 -6.11 -31.98 -24.72
C GLN A 218 -7.56 -31.55 -24.75
N ASN A 219 -8.26 -31.84 -25.87
CA ASN A 219 -9.69 -31.61 -25.97
C ASN A 219 -10.45 -32.63 -25.11
N PHE A 220 -11.51 -32.20 -24.49
CA PHE A 220 -12.45 -33.06 -23.81
C PHE A 220 -13.48 -33.65 -24.81
N ILE A 221 -13.88 -34.88 -24.57
CA ILE A 221 -14.86 -35.63 -25.36
C ILE A 221 -16.13 -35.81 -24.51
N ASP A 222 -16.01 -36.54 -23.40
CA ASP A 222 -17.04 -36.75 -22.40
C ASP A 222 -16.41 -37.20 -21.06
N TRP A 223 -17.21 -37.24 -20.00
CA TRP A 223 -16.75 -37.54 -18.67
C TRP A 223 -16.05 -38.90 -18.54
N GLU A 224 -16.55 -39.94 -19.23
CA GLU A 224 -16.04 -41.32 -19.11
C GLU A 224 -14.65 -41.48 -19.81
N HIS A 225 -14.52 -40.88 -20.97
CA HIS A 225 -13.25 -40.94 -21.74
C HIS A 225 -12.17 -40.03 -21.21
N ASP A 226 -12.56 -38.94 -20.54
CA ASP A 226 -11.61 -37.89 -20.12
C ASP A 226 -10.99 -38.14 -18.74
N GLN A 227 -11.45 -39.13 -17.97
CA GLN A 227 -10.99 -39.40 -16.58
C GLN A 227 -9.45 -39.43 -16.47
N LYS A 228 -8.80 -40.22 -17.33
CA LYS A 228 -7.34 -40.36 -17.34
C LYS A 228 -6.64 -39.04 -17.63
N ASN A 229 -7.20 -38.22 -18.54
CA ASN A 229 -6.62 -36.92 -18.88
C ASN A 229 -6.83 -35.91 -17.73
N ILE A 230 -8.00 -35.95 -17.08
CA ILE A 230 -8.31 -35.14 -15.89
C ILE A 230 -7.34 -35.48 -14.76
N ASP A 231 -7.12 -36.76 -14.46
CA ASP A 231 -6.19 -37.22 -13.43
C ASP A 231 -4.77 -36.74 -13.71
N ASN A 232 -4.29 -36.89 -14.93
CA ASN A 232 -2.98 -36.41 -15.35
C ASN A 232 -2.84 -34.89 -15.22
N ALA A 233 -3.86 -34.15 -15.57
CA ALA A 233 -3.90 -32.69 -15.42
C ALA A 233 -3.89 -32.27 -13.95
N ALA A 234 -4.72 -32.92 -13.12
CA ALA A 234 -4.78 -32.67 -11.68
C ALA A 234 -3.45 -32.97 -10.99
N GLN A 235 -2.81 -34.10 -11.34
CA GLN A 235 -1.50 -34.46 -10.81
C GLN A 235 -0.45 -33.40 -11.21
N ALA A 236 -0.37 -33.01 -12.46
CA ALA A 236 0.59 -32.03 -12.95
C ALA A 236 0.42 -30.66 -12.24
N VAL A 237 -0.81 -30.18 -12.06
CA VAL A 237 -1.10 -28.94 -11.32
C VAL A 237 -0.69 -29.09 -9.85
N THR A 238 -0.96 -30.24 -9.23
CA THR A 238 -0.58 -30.52 -7.84
C THR A 238 0.94 -30.48 -7.66
N GLU A 239 1.69 -31.09 -8.58
CA GLU A 239 3.15 -31.08 -8.56
C GLU A 239 3.71 -29.65 -8.73
N MET A 240 3.13 -28.87 -9.64
CA MET A 240 3.52 -27.46 -9.82
C MET A 240 3.24 -26.62 -8.56
N MET A 241 2.11 -26.81 -7.91
CA MET A 241 1.76 -26.09 -6.67
C MET A 241 2.69 -26.45 -5.51
N LYS A 242 3.07 -27.72 -5.38
CA LYS A 242 3.95 -28.21 -4.32
C LYS A 242 5.44 -27.93 -4.58
N ASN A 243 5.81 -27.49 -5.79
CA ASN A 243 7.18 -27.21 -6.12
C ASN A 243 7.68 -25.96 -5.40
N GLN A 244 8.72 -26.12 -4.59
CA GLN A 244 9.29 -25.03 -3.78
C GLN A 244 9.88 -23.91 -4.64
N GLU A 245 10.47 -24.24 -5.80
CA GLU A 245 11.04 -23.24 -6.71
C GLU A 245 9.95 -22.37 -7.32
N ASN A 246 8.81 -22.96 -7.73
CA ASN A 246 7.66 -22.21 -8.19
C ASN A 246 7.12 -21.27 -7.11
N TYR A 247 6.99 -21.75 -5.88
CA TYR A 247 6.53 -20.91 -4.76
C TYR A 247 7.50 -19.74 -4.51
N GLN A 248 8.80 -19.99 -4.46
CA GLN A 248 9.80 -18.94 -4.29
C GLN A 248 9.78 -17.93 -5.44
N ALA A 249 9.73 -18.40 -6.69
CA ALA A 249 9.64 -17.54 -7.86
C ALA A 249 8.37 -16.69 -7.86
N PHE A 250 7.22 -17.27 -7.45
CA PHE A 250 5.98 -16.51 -7.26
C PHE A 250 6.13 -15.38 -6.25
N ILE A 251 6.64 -15.69 -5.05
CA ILE A 251 6.81 -14.68 -3.99
C ILE A 251 7.75 -13.57 -4.43
N GLN A 252 8.86 -13.92 -5.08
CA GLN A 252 9.83 -12.94 -5.59
C GLN A 252 9.22 -12.05 -6.67
N ASP A 253 8.48 -12.64 -7.61
CA ASP A 253 7.81 -11.92 -8.69
C ASP A 253 6.68 -11.03 -8.12
N PHE A 254 5.87 -11.58 -7.22
CA PHE A 254 4.74 -10.86 -6.63
C PHE A 254 5.18 -9.64 -5.82
N LEU A 255 6.10 -9.80 -4.88
CA LEU A 255 6.57 -8.71 -4.02
C LEU A 255 7.49 -7.73 -4.77
N GLY A 256 8.34 -8.25 -5.65
CA GLY A 256 9.25 -7.42 -6.43
C GLY A 256 8.56 -6.50 -7.43
N ASN A 257 7.39 -6.90 -7.93
CA ASN A 257 6.59 -6.08 -8.85
C ASN A 257 5.64 -5.09 -8.16
N GLN A 258 5.53 -5.12 -6.84
CA GLN A 258 4.75 -4.14 -6.11
C GLN A 258 5.46 -2.79 -6.07
N ARG A 259 4.71 -1.71 -6.23
CA ARG A 259 5.25 -0.35 -6.26
C ARG A 259 5.32 0.23 -4.85
N VAL A 260 6.46 0.81 -4.53
CA VAL A 260 6.66 1.63 -3.33
C VAL A 260 7.18 2.99 -3.79
N ASN A 261 6.35 4.00 -3.66
CA ASN A 261 6.70 5.35 -4.12
C ASN A 261 7.80 5.95 -3.26
N THR A 262 8.72 6.66 -3.89
CA THR A 262 9.72 7.52 -3.26
C THR A 262 9.52 8.97 -3.69
N ALA A 263 10.09 9.89 -2.94
CA ALA A 263 10.04 11.30 -3.31
C ALA A 263 11.02 11.60 -4.45
N PHE A 264 10.66 12.56 -5.31
CA PHE A 264 11.57 13.06 -6.34
C PHE A 264 12.82 13.70 -5.75
N ASN A 265 13.94 13.51 -6.43
CA ASN A 265 15.23 14.15 -6.16
C ASN A 265 15.75 14.83 -7.46
N MET A 266 14.93 15.69 -8.06
CA MET A 266 15.20 16.33 -9.35
C MET A 266 16.50 17.13 -9.35
N GLN A 267 16.86 17.77 -8.23
CA GLN A 267 18.11 18.53 -8.04
C GLN A 267 19.36 17.64 -8.12
N ILE A 268 19.22 16.35 -7.86
CA ILE A 268 20.32 15.37 -7.94
C ILE A 268 20.37 14.77 -9.33
N PHE A 269 19.25 14.16 -9.77
CA PHE A 269 19.23 13.34 -11.00
C PHE A 269 18.95 14.17 -12.28
N GLY A 270 18.45 15.39 -12.17
CA GLY A 270 18.27 16.30 -13.29
C GLY A 270 19.52 17.10 -13.66
N ASN A 271 20.58 17.05 -12.87
CA ASN A 271 21.84 17.73 -13.12
C ASN A 271 22.82 16.79 -13.85
N LEU A 272 23.22 17.18 -15.08
CA LEU A 272 24.11 16.37 -15.93
C LEU A 272 25.52 16.18 -15.34
N ASP A 273 25.94 17.07 -14.46
CA ASP A 273 27.27 17.05 -13.85
C ASP A 273 27.30 16.19 -12.58
N ASN A 274 26.15 15.71 -12.10
CA ASN A 274 26.08 14.87 -10.91
C ASN A 274 26.22 13.37 -11.26
N ASP A 275 27.18 12.73 -10.65
CA ASP A 275 27.47 11.29 -10.75
C ASP A 275 27.44 10.58 -9.38
N ARG A 276 27.12 11.30 -8.31
CA ARG A 276 27.06 10.83 -6.92
C ARG A 276 25.98 11.53 -6.10
N LEU A 277 25.59 10.90 -5.01
CA LEU A 277 24.65 11.50 -4.04
C LEU A 277 25.39 12.52 -3.13
N PRO A 278 24.66 13.54 -2.60
CA PRO A 278 25.20 14.44 -1.58
C PRO A 278 25.69 13.68 -0.35
N GLU A 279 26.83 14.07 0.22
CA GLU A 279 27.48 13.37 1.35
C GLU A 279 26.61 13.26 2.61
N ASN A 280 25.72 14.24 2.85
CA ASN A 280 24.79 14.27 3.98
C ASN A 280 23.53 13.42 3.75
N SER A 281 23.44 12.70 2.64
CA SER A 281 22.28 11.86 2.33
C SER A 281 22.14 10.68 3.28
N THR A 282 20.89 10.34 3.55
CA THR A 282 20.48 9.08 4.18
C THR A 282 19.86 8.18 3.12
N ILE A 283 20.29 6.94 3.02
CA ILE A 283 19.79 5.96 2.06
C ILE A 283 19.03 4.83 2.77
N LYS A 284 18.02 4.31 2.08
CA LYS A 284 17.22 3.16 2.52
C LYS A 284 16.96 2.23 1.35
N LEU A 285 16.82 0.94 1.62
CA LEU A 285 16.35 0.00 0.62
C LEU A 285 14.86 0.25 0.32
N ASN A 286 14.53 0.40 -0.96
CA ASN A 286 13.16 0.60 -1.44
C ASN A 286 12.60 -0.66 -2.10
N SER A 287 12.69 -1.80 -1.42
CA SER A 287 12.12 -3.08 -1.86
C SER A 287 11.32 -3.71 -0.72
N LEU A 288 10.24 -4.41 -1.06
CA LEU A 288 9.45 -5.21 -0.11
C LEU A 288 10.04 -6.61 0.11
N ASP A 289 10.90 -7.07 -0.79
CA ASP A 289 11.59 -8.36 -0.67
C ASP A 289 13.09 -8.23 -0.89
N ASN A 290 13.84 -8.41 0.18
CA ASN A 290 15.31 -8.36 0.17
C ASN A 290 15.99 -9.74 0.15
N ARG A 291 15.21 -10.85 0.16
CA ARG A 291 15.76 -12.22 0.22
C ARG A 291 16.57 -12.58 -1.01
N THR A 292 16.29 -11.95 -2.14
CA THR A 292 16.97 -12.19 -3.42
C THR A 292 18.37 -11.59 -3.48
N ILE A 293 18.73 -10.67 -2.59
CA ILE A 293 20.07 -10.07 -2.54
C ILE A 293 21.14 -11.18 -2.41
N LYS A 294 20.92 -12.16 -1.54
CA LYS A 294 21.84 -13.30 -1.35
C LYS A 294 21.91 -14.25 -2.55
N GLN A 295 20.97 -14.14 -3.48
CA GLN A 295 20.93 -14.92 -4.72
C GLN A 295 21.56 -14.17 -5.91
N GLY A 296 22.14 -12.98 -5.66
CA GLY A 296 22.81 -12.17 -6.67
C GLY A 296 21.91 -11.26 -7.49
N TYR A 297 20.71 -10.95 -7.01
CA TYR A 297 19.82 -9.97 -7.65
C TYR A 297 18.82 -9.37 -6.66
N ILE A 298 18.21 -8.27 -7.07
CA ILE A 298 17.06 -7.68 -6.38
C ILE A 298 15.97 -7.34 -7.40
N ILE A 299 14.72 -7.45 -7.01
CA ILE A 299 13.57 -6.95 -7.77
C ILE A 299 12.91 -5.85 -6.94
N ALA A 300 12.85 -4.66 -7.50
CA ALA A 300 12.18 -3.52 -6.89
C ALA A 300 11.40 -2.75 -7.95
N ASN A 301 10.15 -2.41 -7.66
CA ASN A 301 9.28 -1.67 -8.58
C ASN A 301 9.19 -2.24 -10.00
N GLY A 302 9.27 -3.59 -10.13
CA GLY A 302 9.21 -4.31 -11.39
C GLY A 302 10.54 -4.37 -12.16
N ILE A 303 11.64 -3.87 -11.60
CA ILE A 303 12.97 -3.90 -12.21
C ILE A 303 13.81 -4.97 -11.52
N LYS A 304 14.33 -5.95 -12.29
CA LYS A 304 15.31 -6.91 -11.81
C LYS A 304 16.71 -6.38 -12.07
N THR A 305 17.48 -6.20 -10.99
CA THR A 305 18.88 -5.75 -11.04
C THR A 305 19.78 -6.87 -10.56
N ASN A 306 20.73 -7.29 -11.39
CA ASN A 306 21.75 -8.27 -11.02
C ASN A 306 22.84 -7.62 -10.16
N LEU A 307 23.33 -8.33 -9.17
CA LEU A 307 24.27 -7.85 -8.16
C LEU A 307 25.56 -8.69 -8.20
N ASP A 308 26.70 -8.06 -8.28
CA ASP A 308 27.97 -8.70 -7.97
C ASP A 308 28.19 -8.84 -6.45
N ASN A 309 29.23 -9.47 -6.02
CA ASN A 309 29.50 -9.76 -4.61
C ASN A 309 29.58 -8.49 -3.75
N ASP A 310 30.18 -7.41 -4.26
CA ASP A 310 30.28 -6.14 -3.53
C ASP A 310 28.90 -5.52 -3.37
N SER A 311 28.12 -5.47 -4.46
CA SER A 311 26.75 -4.96 -4.45
C SER A 311 25.82 -5.75 -3.52
N GLN A 312 25.97 -7.07 -3.46
CA GLN A 312 25.26 -7.93 -2.52
C GLN A 312 25.61 -7.55 -1.06
N THR A 313 26.91 -7.39 -0.77
CA THR A 313 27.40 -7.03 0.56
C THR A 313 26.85 -5.67 0.99
N ILE A 314 26.90 -4.68 0.10
CA ILE A 314 26.42 -3.31 0.33
C ILE A 314 24.91 -3.31 0.59
N LEU A 315 24.12 -3.89 -0.32
CA LEU A 315 22.66 -3.89 -0.20
C LEU A 315 22.18 -4.71 0.99
N GLN A 316 22.81 -5.84 1.31
CA GLN A 316 22.49 -6.59 2.51
C GLN A 316 22.74 -5.78 3.77
N TRP A 317 23.86 -5.06 3.85
CA TRP A 317 24.15 -4.20 5.00
C TRP A 317 23.16 -3.05 5.14
N ILE A 318 22.75 -2.41 4.02
CA ILE A 318 21.71 -1.38 4.03
C ILE A 318 20.36 -1.95 4.51
N ALA A 319 19.98 -3.14 4.03
CA ALA A 319 18.75 -3.82 4.42
C ALA A 319 18.70 -4.12 5.93
N ASP A 320 19.83 -4.59 6.49
CA ASP A 320 19.92 -4.95 7.91
C ASP A 320 19.86 -3.71 8.83
N LYS A 321 20.29 -2.55 8.35
CA LYS A 321 20.29 -1.27 9.08
C LYS A 321 19.00 -0.46 8.91
N HIS A 322 18.17 -0.80 7.93
CA HIS A 322 16.93 -0.11 7.55
C HIS A 322 17.13 1.34 7.04
N SER A 323 18.07 2.09 7.59
CA SER A 323 18.38 3.49 7.25
C SER A 323 19.86 3.77 7.55
N VAL A 324 20.57 4.33 6.58
CA VAL A 324 22.03 4.47 6.65
C VAL A 324 22.45 5.84 6.14
N LYS A 325 23.27 6.57 6.91
CA LYS A 325 23.95 7.76 6.38
C LYS A 325 25.02 7.33 5.36
N LEU A 326 25.16 8.07 4.30
CA LEU A 326 26.12 7.76 3.24
C LEU A 326 27.55 7.67 3.76
N THR A 327 27.93 8.54 4.71
CA THR A 327 29.22 8.50 5.40
C THR A 327 29.46 7.18 6.15
N GLN A 328 28.44 6.63 6.81
CA GLN A 328 28.54 5.34 7.49
C GLN A 328 28.69 4.17 6.51
N LEU A 329 28.03 4.27 5.34
CA LEU A 329 28.21 3.30 4.27
C LEU A 329 29.65 3.31 3.74
N TYR A 330 30.24 4.48 3.54
CA TYR A 330 31.62 4.61 3.08
C TYR A 330 32.61 4.02 4.07
N GLU A 331 32.46 4.29 5.36
CA GLU A 331 33.26 3.68 6.42
C GLU A 331 33.13 2.14 6.42
N PHE A 332 31.93 1.62 6.30
CA PHE A 332 31.70 0.18 6.20
C PHE A 332 32.43 -0.41 4.97
N CYS A 333 32.28 0.21 3.80
CA CYS A 333 32.88 -0.28 2.55
C CYS A 333 34.42 -0.23 2.60
N GLN A 334 35.01 0.80 3.19
CA GLN A 334 36.47 0.87 3.42
C GLN A 334 36.95 -0.30 4.27
N ASN A 335 36.25 -0.62 5.36
CA ASN A 335 36.57 -1.76 6.23
C ASN A 335 36.42 -3.13 5.52
N GLN A 336 35.65 -3.21 4.46
CA GLN A 336 35.50 -4.40 3.61
C GLN A 336 36.43 -4.40 2.39
N ASN A 337 37.33 -3.41 2.26
CA ASN A 337 38.21 -3.20 1.11
C ASN A 337 37.45 -3.04 -0.23
N ILE A 338 36.23 -2.46 -0.19
CA ILE A 338 35.46 -2.16 -1.40
C ILE A 338 35.84 -0.75 -1.90
N ASN A 339 36.06 -0.61 -3.19
CA ASN A 339 36.43 0.66 -3.81
C ASN A 339 35.30 1.69 -3.68
N LEU A 340 35.59 2.86 -3.10
CA LEU A 340 34.59 3.92 -2.83
C LEU A 340 33.98 4.49 -4.11
N GLU A 341 34.75 4.72 -5.16
CA GLU A 341 34.24 5.20 -6.44
C GLU A 341 33.17 4.26 -7.02
N LYS A 342 33.40 2.94 -6.87
CA LYS A 342 32.40 1.92 -7.24
C LYS A 342 31.16 2.01 -6.36
N VAL A 343 31.30 2.28 -5.06
CA VAL A 343 30.17 2.44 -4.12
C VAL A 343 29.36 3.67 -4.46
N GLU A 344 29.99 4.82 -4.69
CA GLU A 344 29.34 6.08 -5.07
C GLU A 344 28.48 5.89 -6.33
N LYS A 345 29.08 5.30 -7.36
CA LYS A 345 28.38 4.99 -8.61
C LYS A 345 27.21 4.02 -8.39
N LEU A 346 27.41 2.94 -7.65
CA LEU A 346 26.38 1.94 -7.39
C LEU A 346 25.18 2.55 -6.67
N VAL A 347 25.38 3.31 -5.60
CA VAL A 347 24.27 3.90 -4.84
C VAL A 347 23.55 4.98 -5.64
N PHE A 348 24.26 5.74 -6.49
CA PHE A 348 23.67 6.69 -7.41
C PHE A 348 22.78 5.99 -8.42
N ASP A 349 23.30 4.97 -9.13
CA ASP A 349 22.57 4.22 -10.16
C ASP A 349 21.33 3.51 -9.57
N LEU A 350 21.47 2.89 -8.39
CA LEU A 350 20.35 2.20 -7.73
C LEU A 350 19.28 3.16 -7.18
N THR A 351 19.66 4.37 -6.80
CA THR A 351 18.71 5.41 -6.39
C THR A 351 17.98 5.98 -7.61
N MET A 352 18.67 6.18 -8.71
CA MET A 352 18.07 6.66 -9.96
C MET A 352 16.95 5.71 -10.48
N ILE A 353 17.11 4.40 -10.29
CA ILE A 353 16.11 3.40 -10.68
C ILE A 353 15.17 2.97 -9.54
N ASP A 354 15.16 3.73 -8.46
CA ASP A 354 14.21 3.58 -7.33
C ASP A 354 14.37 2.25 -6.55
N VAL A 355 15.52 1.61 -6.62
CA VAL A 355 15.90 0.46 -5.77
C VAL A 355 16.35 0.93 -4.38
N LEU A 356 16.99 2.09 -4.31
CA LEU A 356 17.29 2.81 -3.07
C LEU A 356 16.48 4.11 -3.02
N GLU A 357 16.12 4.53 -1.83
CA GLU A 357 15.59 5.86 -1.53
C GLU A 357 16.70 6.74 -0.96
N CYS A 358 16.80 7.96 -1.47
CA CYS A 358 17.69 8.99 -0.94
C CYS A 358 16.87 10.05 -0.22
N LEU A 359 17.22 10.31 1.05
CA LEU A 359 16.68 11.40 1.87
C LEU A 359 17.82 12.39 2.11
N THR A 360 17.58 13.67 1.79
CA THR A 360 18.50 14.77 2.07
C THR A 360 17.99 15.61 3.24
N ASP A 361 18.88 16.18 4.05
CA ASP A 361 18.51 17.00 5.23
C ASP A 361 17.82 18.34 4.85
N GLU A 362 17.59 18.61 3.57
CA GLU A 362 16.92 19.83 3.05
C GLU A 362 15.41 19.71 2.94
N ARG A 363 14.78 18.72 3.63
CA ARG A 363 13.33 18.52 3.64
C ARG A 363 12.73 18.64 5.02
#